data_1a9790ae7cc174a9f35c9603964d3524
#
_entry.id   1a9790ae7cc174a9f35c9603964d3524
#
_cell.length_a   1.000
_cell.length_b   1.000
_cell.length_c   1.000
_cell.angle_alpha   90.00
_cell.angle_beta   90.00
_cell.angle_gamma   90.00
#
_symmetry.space_group_name_H-M   'P 1'
#
loop_
_entity.id
_entity.type
_entity.pdbx_description
1 polymer ?
#
loop_
_entity_poly.entity_id
_entity_poly.type
_entity_poly.pdbx_seq_one_letter_code
_entity_poly.pdbx_strand_id
1 'polypeptide(L)'
;MTAFMTHAPHLLSGGQKQRVAIAGVIAMEPECIVLDEATAMLDPIGRQEVLSAVHKLNREKGITVVLITHHMNEAEEADRVIVMDDGRIALDGTPKEVFTQVEPLRTMGLTVPDTVDLLDRLRKDGLDVPLDALTVDECAAAITAALAKN
;
A
#
# COMPACT_ATOMS: atom_id res chain seq x y z
N MET A 1 -19.78 9.15 -8.38
CA MET A 1 -19.44 10.14 -9.46
C MET A 1 -20.67 10.62 -10.26
N THR A 2 -21.79 9.91 -10.26
CA THR A 2 -23.02 10.26 -11.03
C THR A 2 -23.49 11.72 -10.80
N ALA A 3 -23.42 12.22 -9.56
CA ALA A 3 -23.81 13.58 -9.21
C ALA A 3 -22.98 14.70 -9.90
N PHE A 4 -21.80 14.35 -10.45
CA PHE A 4 -20.86 15.30 -11.06
C PHE A 4 -20.78 15.20 -12.58
N MET A 5 -21.59 14.34 -13.22
CA MET A 5 -21.52 14.09 -14.67
C MET A 5 -21.74 15.35 -15.55
N THR A 6 -22.48 16.32 -15.02
CA THR A 6 -22.79 17.60 -15.72
C THR A 6 -21.88 18.75 -15.30
N HIS A 7 -20.95 18.53 -14.34
CA HIS A 7 -20.06 19.58 -13.89
C HIS A 7 -18.90 19.77 -14.87
N ALA A 8 -18.54 21.02 -15.12
CA ALA A 8 -17.34 21.30 -15.89
C ALA A 8 -16.10 20.85 -15.09
N PRO A 9 -15.05 20.28 -15.74
CA PRO A 9 -13.89 19.71 -15.04
C PRO A 9 -13.17 20.69 -14.09
N HIS A 10 -13.19 21.98 -14.37
CA HIS A 10 -12.57 23.00 -13.53
C HIS A 10 -13.30 23.23 -12.19
N LEU A 11 -14.57 22.83 -12.10
CA LEU A 11 -15.40 22.94 -10.87
C LEU A 11 -15.21 21.75 -9.93
N LEU A 12 -14.51 20.71 -10.36
CA LEU A 12 -14.23 19.54 -9.53
C LEU A 12 -13.09 19.82 -8.55
N SER A 13 -13.18 19.27 -7.33
CA SER A 13 -12.06 19.24 -6.38
C SER A 13 -10.90 18.40 -6.91
N GLY A 14 -9.70 18.55 -6.32
CA GLY A 14 -8.52 17.75 -6.70
C GLY A 14 -8.79 16.25 -6.67
N GLY A 15 -9.36 15.75 -5.57
CA GLY A 15 -9.72 14.33 -5.44
C GLY A 15 -10.81 13.87 -6.41
N GLN A 16 -11.78 14.73 -6.76
CA GLN A 16 -12.77 14.41 -7.78
C GLN A 16 -12.15 14.31 -9.18
N LYS A 17 -11.24 15.23 -9.52
CA LYS A 17 -10.47 15.18 -10.78
C LYS A 17 -9.67 13.89 -10.87
N GLN A 18 -8.99 13.51 -9.78
CA GLN A 18 -8.21 12.28 -9.68
C GLN A 18 -9.09 11.04 -9.94
N ARG A 19 -10.24 10.94 -9.28
CA ARG A 19 -11.17 9.82 -9.51
C ARG A 19 -11.72 9.77 -10.95
N VAL A 20 -11.96 10.91 -11.58
CA VAL A 20 -12.37 10.96 -12.99
C VAL A 20 -11.25 10.48 -13.91
N ALA A 21 -10.00 10.90 -13.66
CA ALA A 21 -8.85 10.47 -14.45
C ALA A 21 -8.65 8.96 -14.36
N ILE A 22 -8.69 8.40 -13.13
CA ILE A 22 -8.56 6.95 -12.91
C ILE A 22 -9.70 6.19 -13.59
N ALA A 23 -10.95 6.67 -13.47
CA ALA A 23 -12.10 6.06 -14.14
C ALA A 23 -11.95 6.07 -15.67
N GLY A 24 -11.36 7.13 -16.24
CA GLY A 24 -11.06 7.23 -17.66
C GLY A 24 -10.03 6.19 -18.12
N VAL A 25 -8.97 5.98 -17.35
CA VAL A 25 -7.96 4.95 -17.64
C VAL A 25 -8.57 3.55 -17.54
N ILE A 26 -9.34 3.28 -16.49
CA ILE A 26 -10.03 1.99 -16.30
C ILE A 26 -11.00 1.69 -17.44
N ALA A 27 -11.71 2.68 -17.95
CA ALA A 27 -12.68 2.52 -19.05
C ALA A 27 -12.04 2.09 -20.37
N MET A 28 -10.73 2.27 -20.54
CA MET A 28 -10.00 1.78 -21.71
C MET A 28 -9.68 0.28 -21.65
N GLU A 29 -9.93 -0.38 -20.52
CA GLU A 29 -9.62 -1.80 -20.25
C GLU A 29 -8.18 -2.20 -20.68
N PRO A 30 -7.15 -1.48 -20.18
CA PRO A 30 -5.77 -1.77 -20.58
C PRO A 30 -5.27 -3.08 -19.96
N GLU A 31 -4.22 -3.67 -20.54
CA GLU A 31 -3.54 -4.83 -19.97
C GLU A 31 -2.70 -4.49 -18.71
N CYS A 32 -2.25 -3.25 -18.62
CA CYS A 32 -1.46 -2.74 -17.50
C CYS A 32 -1.86 -1.31 -17.15
N ILE A 33 -1.95 -1.01 -15.85
CA ILE A 33 -2.21 0.32 -15.31
C ILE A 33 -1.05 0.71 -14.43
N VAL A 34 -0.48 1.91 -14.64
CA VAL A 34 0.50 2.53 -13.77
C VAL A 34 -0.17 3.68 -13.02
N LEU A 35 -0.16 3.62 -11.69
CA LEU A 35 -0.72 4.62 -10.80
C LEU A 35 0.43 5.26 -10.01
N ASP A 36 0.83 6.45 -10.43
CA ASP A 36 1.90 7.21 -9.79
C ASP A 36 1.29 8.20 -8.79
N GLU A 37 1.45 7.90 -7.50
CA GLU A 37 0.86 8.62 -6.36
C GLU A 37 -0.63 8.97 -6.54
N ALA A 38 -1.37 8.12 -7.24
CA ALA A 38 -2.72 8.38 -7.69
C ALA A 38 -3.74 8.54 -6.54
N THR A 39 -3.38 8.22 -5.31
CA THR A 39 -4.23 8.33 -4.12
C THR A 39 -3.87 9.51 -3.22
N ALA A 40 -2.76 10.21 -3.49
CA ALA A 40 -2.21 11.26 -2.62
C ALA A 40 -3.18 12.44 -2.35
N MET A 41 -4.04 12.78 -3.32
CA MET A 41 -5.01 13.88 -3.19
C MET A 41 -6.40 13.43 -2.72
N LEU A 42 -6.57 12.15 -2.35
CA LEU A 42 -7.83 11.58 -1.93
C LEU A 42 -7.94 11.59 -0.40
N ASP A 43 -9.16 11.78 0.08
CA ASP A 43 -9.51 11.50 1.45
C ASP A 43 -9.43 9.97 1.74
N PRO A 44 -9.35 9.52 2.99
CA PRO A 44 -9.19 8.11 3.31
C PRO A 44 -10.25 7.20 2.68
N ILE A 45 -11.50 7.65 2.61
CA ILE A 45 -12.61 6.89 2.00
C ILE A 45 -12.39 6.79 0.49
N GLY A 46 -12.10 7.90 -0.18
CA GLY A 46 -11.85 7.92 -1.62
C GLY A 46 -10.61 7.12 -2.04
N ARG A 47 -9.58 7.10 -1.18
CA ARG A 47 -8.40 6.24 -1.38
C ARG A 47 -8.80 4.76 -1.37
N GLN A 48 -9.53 4.34 -0.35
CA GLN A 48 -9.98 2.96 -0.21
C GLN A 48 -10.90 2.52 -1.36
N GLU A 49 -11.81 3.40 -1.82
CA GLU A 49 -12.65 3.14 -3.00
C GLU A 49 -11.81 2.88 -4.27
N VAL A 50 -10.78 3.70 -4.51
CA VAL A 50 -9.89 3.55 -5.67
C VAL A 50 -9.08 2.26 -5.58
N LEU A 51 -8.43 1.99 -4.45
CA LEU A 51 -7.64 0.78 -4.25
C LEU A 51 -8.51 -0.47 -4.40
N SER A 52 -9.69 -0.51 -3.80
CA SER A 52 -10.64 -1.62 -3.96
C SER A 52 -11.04 -1.85 -5.41
N ALA A 53 -11.29 -0.77 -6.18
CA ALA A 53 -11.60 -0.89 -7.60
C ALA A 53 -10.42 -1.43 -8.42
N VAL A 54 -9.21 -1.00 -8.12
CA VAL A 54 -7.98 -1.43 -8.78
C VAL A 54 -7.68 -2.90 -8.46
N HIS A 55 -7.79 -3.31 -7.20
CA HIS A 55 -7.65 -4.70 -6.78
C HIS A 55 -8.68 -5.62 -7.45
N LYS A 56 -9.92 -5.16 -7.55
CA LYS A 56 -10.97 -5.89 -8.25
C LYS A 56 -10.63 -6.11 -9.73
N LEU A 57 -10.12 -5.10 -10.41
CA LEU A 57 -9.70 -5.20 -11.80
C LEU A 57 -8.53 -6.18 -11.97
N ASN A 58 -7.54 -6.14 -11.10
CA ASN A 58 -6.44 -7.08 -11.10
C ASN A 58 -6.93 -8.51 -10.93
N ARG A 59 -7.75 -8.78 -9.90
CA ARG A 59 -8.22 -10.14 -9.57
C ARG A 59 -9.24 -10.70 -10.56
N GLU A 60 -10.19 -9.88 -11.03
CA GLU A 60 -11.29 -10.36 -11.88
C GLU A 60 -10.95 -10.30 -13.37
N LYS A 61 -10.14 -9.33 -13.82
CA LYS A 61 -9.81 -9.12 -15.23
C LYS A 61 -8.33 -9.44 -15.57
N GLY A 62 -7.51 -9.78 -14.59
CA GLY A 62 -6.09 -10.08 -14.79
C GLY A 62 -5.26 -8.87 -15.26
N ILE A 63 -5.73 -7.65 -15.03
CA ILE A 63 -5.02 -6.43 -15.39
C ILE A 63 -3.80 -6.29 -14.47
N THR A 64 -2.62 -6.10 -15.03
CA THR A 64 -1.42 -5.79 -14.25
C THR A 64 -1.52 -4.38 -13.67
N VAL A 65 -1.28 -4.24 -12.36
CA VAL A 65 -1.29 -2.95 -11.69
C VAL A 65 0.09 -2.65 -11.13
N VAL A 66 0.66 -1.52 -11.53
CA VAL A 66 1.87 -0.95 -10.94
C VAL A 66 1.46 0.26 -10.13
N LEU A 67 1.62 0.19 -8.81
CA LEU A 67 1.30 1.27 -7.90
C LEU A 67 2.60 1.88 -7.35
N ILE A 68 2.83 3.16 -7.64
CA ILE A 68 3.94 3.92 -7.07
C ILE A 68 3.37 4.71 -5.91
N THR A 69 3.85 4.43 -4.70
CA THR A 69 3.33 5.02 -3.47
C THR A 69 4.41 5.12 -2.39
N HIS A 70 4.22 6.03 -1.46
CA HIS A 70 4.96 6.11 -0.21
C HIS A 70 4.07 5.72 1.00
N HIS A 71 2.86 5.23 0.75
CA HIS A 71 1.95 4.76 1.77
C HIS A 71 2.12 3.25 1.98
N MET A 72 2.65 2.86 3.14
CA MET A 72 2.96 1.46 3.43
C MET A 72 1.73 0.54 3.40
N ASN A 73 0.59 1.02 3.88
CA ASN A 73 -0.67 0.28 3.84
C ASN A 73 -1.18 -0.06 2.41
N GLU A 74 -0.76 0.71 1.40
CA GLU A 74 -1.05 0.38 0.01
C GLU A 74 -0.12 -0.71 -0.52
N ALA A 75 1.15 -0.68 -0.09
CA ALA A 75 2.16 -1.66 -0.49
C ALA A 75 2.00 -3.02 0.22
N GLU A 76 1.40 -3.04 1.42
CA GLU A 76 1.11 -4.29 2.17
C GLU A 76 0.17 -5.23 1.41
N GLU A 77 -0.75 -4.68 0.63
CA GLU A 77 -1.76 -5.45 -0.13
C GLU A 77 -1.26 -5.90 -1.52
N ALA A 78 -0.03 -5.55 -1.91
CA ALA A 78 0.53 -5.92 -3.20
C ALA A 78 1.02 -7.38 -3.23
N ASP A 79 1.05 -7.99 -4.42
CA ASP A 79 1.65 -9.31 -4.62
C ASP A 79 3.19 -9.24 -4.58
N ARG A 80 3.76 -8.10 -4.96
CA ARG A 80 5.20 -7.86 -5.04
C ARG A 80 5.51 -6.40 -4.74
N VAL A 81 6.54 -6.17 -3.95
CA VAL A 81 7.05 -4.85 -3.61
C VAL A 81 8.45 -4.68 -4.16
N ILE A 82 8.67 -3.57 -4.86
CA ILE A 82 9.98 -3.15 -5.36
C ILE A 82 10.33 -1.84 -4.68
N VAL A 83 11.43 -1.82 -3.94
CA VAL A 83 11.96 -0.60 -3.32
C VAL A 83 13.03 -0.02 -4.22
N MET A 84 12.83 1.25 -4.57
CA MET A 84 13.79 2.02 -5.38
C MET A 84 14.56 2.98 -4.47
N ASP A 85 15.88 3.00 -4.60
CA ASP A 85 16.77 3.93 -3.92
C ASP A 85 17.85 4.40 -4.89
N ASP A 86 18.06 5.71 -4.99
CA ASP A 86 19.03 6.35 -5.90
C ASP A 86 19.00 5.81 -7.35
N GLY A 87 17.78 5.59 -7.89
CA GLY A 87 17.55 5.12 -9.26
C GLY A 87 17.86 3.62 -9.47
N ARG A 88 18.03 2.84 -8.40
CA ARG A 88 18.30 1.40 -8.44
C ARG A 88 17.27 0.63 -7.65
N ILE A 89 17.06 -0.62 -8.02
CA ILE A 89 16.27 -1.55 -7.20
C ILE A 89 17.12 -1.93 -5.99
N ALA A 90 16.70 -1.51 -4.81
CA ALA A 90 17.34 -1.83 -3.55
C ALA A 90 16.79 -3.11 -2.95
N LEU A 91 15.46 -3.31 -2.95
CA LEU A 91 14.79 -4.52 -2.48
C LEU A 91 13.72 -4.93 -3.48
N ASP A 92 13.46 -6.25 -3.56
CA ASP A 92 12.46 -6.84 -4.44
C ASP A 92 11.98 -8.16 -3.81
N GLY A 93 10.68 -8.28 -3.58
CA GLY A 93 10.10 -9.47 -2.97
C GLY A 93 8.63 -9.30 -2.63
N THR A 94 8.09 -10.24 -1.88
CA THR A 94 6.75 -10.10 -1.28
C THR A 94 6.75 -9.02 -0.20
N PRO A 95 5.59 -8.44 0.16
CA PRO A 95 5.51 -7.48 1.25
C PRO A 95 6.17 -7.97 2.55
N LYS A 96 5.96 -9.23 2.93
CA LYS A 96 6.59 -9.83 4.12
C LYS A 96 8.11 -9.86 4.04
N GLU A 97 8.67 -10.25 2.89
CA GLU A 97 10.12 -10.29 2.69
C GLU A 97 10.76 -8.90 2.71
N VAL A 98 10.08 -7.90 2.14
CA VAL A 98 10.59 -6.54 2.07
C VAL A 98 10.46 -5.82 3.41
N PHE A 99 9.27 -5.84 4.03
CA PHE A 99 9.04 -5.06 5.25
C PHE A 99 9.71 -5.62 6.50
N THR A 100 10.11 -6.89 6.52
CA THR A 100 10.95 -7.45 7.59
C THR A 100 12.37 -6.88 7.60
N GLN A 101 12.80 -6.22 6.50
CA GLN A 101 14.10 -5.57 6.39
C GLN A 101 14.06 -4.13 6.95
N VAL A 102 13.69 -3.99 8.23
CA VAL A 102 13.41 -2.71 8.89
C VAL A 102 14.57 -1.73 8.81
N GLU A 103 15.79 -2.16 9.18
CA GLU A 103 16.96 -1.27 9.20
C GLU A 103 17.40 -0.82 7.79
N PRO A 104 17.46 -1.68 6.76
CA PRO A 104 17.68 -1.25 5.37
C PRO A 104 16.66 -0.19 4.92
N LEU A 105 15.36 -0.41 5.15
CA LEU A 105 14.32 0.55 4.77
C LEU A 105 14.49 1.91 5.46
N ARG A 106 14.75 1.91 6.78
CA ARG A 106 15.02 3.15 7.53
C ARG A 106 16.27 3.89 7.03
N THR A 107 17.32 3.17 6.67
CA THR A 107 18.54 3.77 6.12
C THR A 107 18.29 4.50 4.80
N MET A 108 17.36 3.98 3.99
CA MET A 108 16.89 4.63 2.76
C MET A 108 15.87 5.75 3.00
N GLY A 109 15.56 6.07 4.26
CA GLY A 109 14.56 7.11 4.62
C GLY A 109 13.11 6.66 4.46
N LEU A 110 12.87 5.36 4.30
CA LEU A 110 11.52 4.80 4.19
C LEU A 110 11.00 4.37 5.57
N THR A 111 9.69 4.36 5.69
CA THR A 111 9.00 3.79 6.85
C THR A 111 8.70 2.31 6.61
N VAL A 112 8.27 1.63 7.66
CA VAL A 112 7.69 0.28 7.58
C VAL A 112 6.24 0.34 8.05
N PRO A 113 5.43 -0.71 7.78
CA PRO A 113 4.08 -0.82 8.34
C PRO A 113 4.05 -0.64 9.86
N ASP A 114 2.99 -0.03 10.40
CA ASP A 114 2.86 0.24 11.84
C ASP A 114 2.95 -1.04 12.67
N THR A 115 2.43 -2.15 12.16
CA THR A 115 2.51 -3.48 12.80
C THR A 115 3.95 -3.96 12.91
N VAL A 116 4.72 -3.82 11.84
CA VAL A 116 6.14 -4.19 11.79
C VAL A 116 6.98 -3.29 12.71
N ASP A 117 6.71 -1.96 12.69
CA ASP A 117 7.39 -1.01 13.58
C ASP A 117 7.15 -1.34 15.06
N LEU A 118 5.90 -1.70 15.42
CA LEU A 118 5.57 -2.13 16.77
C LEU A 118 6.33 -3.39 17.17
N LEU A 119 6.32 -4.41 16.29
CA LEU A 119 7.01 -5.68 16.57
C LEU A 119 8.53 -5.48 16.66
N ASP A 120 9.12 -4.63 15.82
CA ASP A 120 10.54 -4.30 15.89
C ASP A 120 10.93 -3.63 17.21
N ARG A 121 10.09 -2.71 17.71
CA ARG A 121 10.29 -2.09 19.03
C ARG A 121 10.19 -3.10 20.16
N LEU A 122 9.15 -3.94 20.16
CA LEU A 122 8.97 -4.98 21.17
C LEU A 122 10.15 -5.99 21.16
N ARG A 123 10.66 -6.32 20.00
CA ARG A 123 11.84 -7.18 19.86
C ARG A 123 13.11 -6.54 20.42
N LYS A 124 13.30 -5.22 20.21
CA LYS A 124 14.40 -4.44 20.79
C LYS A 124 14.30 -4.36 22.32
N ASP A 125 13.07 -4.37 22.86
CA ASP A 125 12.80 -4.41 24.30
C ASP A 125 12.90 -5.82 24.90
N GLY A 126 13.25 -6.84 24.09
CA GLY A 126 13.53 -8.19 24.56
C GLY A 126 12.39 -9.19 24.41
N LEU A 127 11.26 -8.82 23.78
CA LEU A 127 10.18 -9.75 23.49
C LEU A 127 10.48 -10.53 22.19
N ASP A 128 10.47 -11.86 22.25
CA ASP A 128 10.73 -12.71 21.06
C ASP A 128 9.48 -12.79 20.17
N VAL A 129 9.37 -11.83 19.23
CA VAL A 129 8.28 -11.74 18.24
C VAL A 129 8.81 -11.78 16.81
N PRO A 130 8.07 -12.39 15.87
CA PRO A 130 8.39 -12.34 14.44
C PRO A 130 8.10 -10.93 13.88
N LEU A 131 8.73 -10.53 12.77
CA LEU A 131 8.52 -9.25 12.12
C LEU A 131 7.61 -9.33 10.87
N ASP A 132 7.11 -10.50 10.53
CA ASP A 132 6.38 -10.77 9.29
C ASP A 132 4.85 -10.66 9.41
N ALA A 133 4.36 -10.15 10.55
CA ALA A 133 2.95 -9.87 10.77
C ALA A 133 2.59 -8.48 10.22
N LEU A 134 1.95 -8.44 9.07
CA LEU A 134 1.57 -7.19 8.40
C LEU A 134 0.19 -6.70 8.84
N THR A 135 -0.74 -7.62 9.16
CA THR A 135 -2.08 -7.24 9.62
C THR A 135 -2.13 -7.07 11.14
N VAL A 136 -3.11 -6.28 11.61
CA VAL A 136 -3.36 -6.08 13.04
C VAL A 136 -3.63 -7.41 13.75
N ASP A 137 -4.39 -8.31 13.12
CA ASP A 137 -4.74 -9.62 13.70
C ASP A 137 -3.49 -10.52 13.81
N GLU A 138 -2.65 -10.57 12.77
CA GLU A 138 -1.38 -11.30 12.81
C GLU A 138 -0.46 -10.75 13.92
N CYS A 139 -0.36 -9.42 14.01
CA CYS A 139 0.46 -8.74 15.02
C CYS A 139 -0.03 -9.04 16.44
N ALA A 140 -1.33 -8.95 16.70
CA ALA A 140 -1.93 -9.26 17.99
C ALA A 140 -1.70 -10.74 18.38
N ALA A 141 -1.85 -11.66 17.42
CA ALA A 141 -1.59 -13.08 17.63
C ALA A 141 -0.11 -13.35 17.98
N ALA A 142 0.82 -12.70 17.26
CA ALA A 142 2.25 -12.83 17.51
C ALA A 142 2.65 -12.35 18.92
N ILE A 143 2.14 -11.19 19.33
CA ILE A 143 2.40 -10.63 20.67
C ILE A 143 1.81 -11.55 21.75
N THR A 144 0.56 -11.99 21.60
CA THR A 144 -0.10 -12.89 22.55
C THR A 144 0.68 -14.19 22.72
N ALA A 145 1.13 -14.78 21.61
CA ALA A 145 1.93 -16.01 21.64
C ALA A 145 3.29 -15.83 22.34
N ALA A 146 3.93 -14.67 22.16
CA ALA A 146 5.20 -14.37 22.82
C ALA A 146 5.03 -14.15 24.33
N LEU A 147 3.98 -13.45 24.75
CA LEU A 147 3.67 -13.24 26.17
C LEU A 147 3.28 -14.53 26.93
N ALA A 148 2.67 -15.49 26.25
CA ALA A 148 2.32 -16.78 26.83
C ALA A 148 3.53 -17.71 27.08
N LYS A 149 4.70 -17.41 26.47
CA LYS A 149 5.94 -18.18 26.63
C LYS A 149 6.85 -17.63 27.73
N ASN A 150 6.60 -16.41 28.19
CA ASN A 150 7.32 -15.76 29.29
C ASN A 150 6.55 -15.89 30.60
#